data_b75aeca48b1e9893a0cc9e2245547be7
#
_entry.id   b75aeca48b1e9893a0cc9e2245547be7
#
_cell.length_a   1.000
_cell.length_b   1.000
_cell.length_c   1.000
_cell.angle_alpha   90.00
_cell.angle_beta   90.00
_cell.angle_gamma   90.00
#
_symmetry.space_group_name_H-M   'P 1'
#
loop_
_entity.id
_entity.type
_entity.pdbx_description
1 polymer ?
#
loop_
_entity_poly.entity_id
_entity_poly.type
_entity_poly.pdbx_seq_one_letter_code
_entity_poly.pdbx_strand_id
1 'polypeptide(L)'
;MTGGKVAAALAAAGIPHRIGTRRPSAAGEVAFDWAAPALASNALEGAQAVYIVAPTDRSDHGRVMVPILQAALANGVKRFVLLSSSMLEPGDPMMGEVHAWIAAHAAEWAVLRPSWFMQNLMTQHRRSIMQDRVIFTATGQGRCGFIDAGDISATAVAALTSNTAWNRDHILTGPEALSYDEVAAALTASLGIPVRHVALTEEDCAARWRAQGMDDAYARTLAAMDSRIAAGAEDRVTYCVARLTRRAPVALRDFIDGNRTLWTDKPMKG
;
A
#
# COMPACT_ATOMS: atom_id res chain seq x y z
N MET A 1 1.47 2.58 -7.95
CA MET A 1 0.34 2.99 -7.07
C MET A 1 0.78 4.16 -6.17
N THR A 2 1.37 3.93 -5.00
CA THR A 2 1.78 5.04 -4.10
C THR A 2 3.00 5.81 -4.62
N GLY A 3 4.05 5.14 -5.11
CA GLY A 3 5.27 5.80 -5.60
C GLY A 3 5.02 6.87 -6.68
N GLY A 4 4.18 6.56 -7.68
CA GLY A 4 3.82 7.54 -8.70
C GLY A 4 3.07 8.75 -8.15
N LYS A 5 2.20 8.56 -7.15
CA LYS A 5 1.51 9.66 -6.47
C LYS A 5 2.48 10.51 -5.62
N VAL A 6 3.46 9.89 -4.97
CA VAL A 6 4.53 10.59 -4.24
C VAL A 6 5.34 11.44 -5.21
N ALA A 7 5.79 10.87 -6.32
CA ALA A 7 6.53 11.60 -7.34
C ALA A 7 5.75 12.80 -7.92
N ALA A 8 4.48 12.59 -8.26
CA ALA A 8 3.61 13.67 -8.74
C ALA A 8 3.46 14.81 -7.71
N ALA A 9 3.32 14.46 -6.43
CA ALA A 9 3.20 15.46 -5.37
C ALA A 9 4.51 16.22 -5.14
N LEU A 10 5.66 15.54 -5.19
CA LEU A 10 6.98 16.19 -5.13
C LEU A 10 7.21 17.15 -6.32
N ALA A 11 6.83 16.70 -7.52
CA ALA A 11 6.88 17.56 -8.73
C ALA A 11 6.02 18.81 -8.58
N ALA A 12 4.78 18.67 -8.12
CA ALA A 12 3.87 19.79 -7.89
C ALA A 12 4.39 20.77 -6.83
N ALA A 13 5.18 20.28 -5.86
CA ALA A 13 5.85 21.09 -4.86
C ALA A 13 7.21 21.67 -5.31
N GLY A 14 7.64 21.42 -6.55
CA GLY A 14 8.95 21.86 -7.05
C GLY A 14 10.15 21.17 -6.39
N ILE A 15 9.95 20.01 -5.77
CA ILE A 15 11.00 19.27 -5.06
C ILE A 15 11.72 18.35 -6.06
N PRO A 16 13.05 18.52 -6.27
CA PRO A 16 13.81 17.64 -7.15
C PRO A 16 13.73 16.20 -6.69
N HIS A 17 13.42 15.28 -7.59
CA HIS A 17 13.33 13.86 -7.29
C HIS A 17 13.62 12.99 -8.52
N ARG A 18 13.88 11.72 -8.29
CA ARG A 18 14.00 10.65 -9.30
C ARG A 18 13.04 9.53 -8.97
N ILE A 19 12.59 8.83 -9.99
CA ILE A 19 11.72 7.68 -9.86
C ILE A 19 12.51 6.42 -10.22
N GLY A 20 12.80 5.57 -9.23
CA GLY A 20 13.39 4.26 -9.49
C GLY A 20 12.37 3.31 -10.09
N THR A 21 12.63 2.78 -11.28
CA THR A 21 11.77 1.83 -11.98
C THR A 21 12.57 0.78 -12.74
N ARG A 22 12.02 -0.43 -12.91
CA ARG A 22 12.67 -1.49 -13.68
C ARG A 22 12.77 -1.16 -15.18
N ARG A 23 11.90 -0.31 -15.69
CA ARG A 23 11.83 0.08 -17.12
C ARG A 23 11.65 1.59 -17.23
N PRO A 24 12.73 2.36 -17.17
CA PRO A 24 12.65 3.79 -17.37
C PRO A 24 12.09 4.12 -18.77
N SER A 25 11.11 5.01 -18.83
CA SER A 25 10.45 5.42 -20.08
C SER A 25 10.20 6.91 -20.16
N ALA A 26 10.41 7.66 -19.07
CA ALA A 26 10.16 9.09 -19.00
C ALA A 26 11.33 9.85 -18.35
N ALA A 27 11.36 11.15 -18.55
CA ALA A 27 12.32 12.03 -17.89
C ALA A 27 12.16 11.97 -16.37
N GLY A 28 13.28 11.91 -15.65
CA GLY A 28 13.28 11.74 -14.18
C GLY A 28 13.15 10.30 -13.69
N GLU A 29 12.94 9.34 -14.59
CA GLU A 29 13.02 7.93 -14.27
C GLU A 29 14.45 7.40 -14.39
N VAL A 30 14.85 6.53 -13.46
CA VAL A 30 16.18 5.88 -13.44
C VAL A 30 16.00 4.37 -13.27
N ALA A 31 16.89 3.59 -13.87
CA ALA A 31 16.86 2.14 -13.75
C ALA A 31 17.10 1.73 -12.29
N PHE A 32 16.16 0.98 -11.75
CA PHE A 32 16.20 0.46 -10.38
C PHE A 32 15.57 -0.93 -10.32
N ASP A 33 16.27 -1.87 -9.74
CA ASP A 33 15.74 -3.19 -9.46
C ASP A 33 16.34 -3.72 -8.14
N TRP A 34 15.48 -4.16 -7.22
CA TRP A 34 15.91 -4.80 -5.97
C TRP A 34 16.73 -6.07 -6.18
N ALA A 35 16.59 -6.74 -7.32
CA ALA A 35 17.37 -7.91 -7.70
C ALA A 35 18.72 -7.55 -8.34
N ALA A 36 18.99 -6.27 -8.63
CA ALA A 36 20.22 -5.80 -9.29
C ALA A 36 20.90 -4.70 -8.45
N PRO A 37 21.69 -5.06 -7.44
CA PRO A 37 22.28 -4.10 -6.48
C PRO A 37 23.07 -2.95 -7.12
N ALA A 38 23.80 -3.21 -8.21
CA ALA A 38 24.55 -2.18 -8.92
C ALA A 38 23.64 -1.09 -9.51
N LEU A 39 22.54 -1.47 -10.15
CA LEU A 39 21.54 -0.51 -10.67
C LEU A 39 20.88 0.27 -9.53
N ALA A 40 20.56 -0.41 -8.44
CA ALA A 40 19.96 0.23 -7.27
C ALA A 40 20.89 1.25 -6.65
N SER A 41 22.18 0.95 -6.49
CA SER A 41 23.19 1.89 -5.96
C SER A 41 23.33 3.14 -6.82
N ASN A 42 23.41 2.99 -8.15
CA ASN A 42 23.48 4.11 -9.08
C ASN A 42 22.24 5.00 -9.01
N ALA A 43 21.06 4.39 -8.89
CA ALA A 43 19.81 5.14 -8.77
C ALA A 43 19.71 5.96 -7.49
N LEU A 44 20.42 5.56 -6.42
CA LEU A 44 20.40 6.23 -5.12
C LEU A 44 21.56 7.23 -4.93
N GLU A 45 22.47 7.33 -5.89
CA GLU A 45 23.60 8.25 -5.81
C GLU A 45 23.14 9.71 -5.63
N GLY A 46 23.69 10.42 -4.63
CA GLY A 46 23.34 11.80 -4.29
C GLY A 46 21.94 12.01 -3.71
N ALA A 47 21.14 10.97 -3.51
CA ALA A 47 19.86 11.07 -2.85
C ALA A 47 20.03 11.43 -1.37
N GLN A 48 19.24 12.39 -0.87
CA GLN A 48 19.22 12.74 0.57
C GLN A 48 18.16 11.94 1.34
N ALA A 49 17.05 11.61 0.67
CA ALA A 49 15.93 10.87 1.24
C ALA A 49 15.39 9.88 0.20
N VAL A 50 14.85 8.75 0.65
CA VAL A 50 14.26 7.73 -0.21
C VAL A 50 12.88 7.30 0.28
N TYR A 51 11.93 7.20 -0.63
CA TYR A 51 10.66 6.51 -0.41
C TYR A 51 10.77 5.09 -0.93
N ILE A 52 10.58 4.12 -0.04
CA ILE A 52 10.87 2.71 -0.28
C ILE A 52 9.56 1.95 -0.42
N VAL A 53 9.40 1.30 -1.58
CA VAL A 53 8.30 0.37 -1.86
C VAL A 53 8.92 -0.99 -2.15
N ALA A 54 8.54 -2.00 -1.39
CA ALA A 54 9.05 -3.35 -1.56
C ALA A 54 8.58 -3.98 -2.89
N PRO A 55 9.35 -4.93 -3.45
CA PRO A 55 8.90 -5.74 -4.58
C PRO A 55 7.70 -6.60 -4.18
N THR A 56 6.71 -6.73 -5.07
CA THR A 56 5.47 -7.49 -4.81
C THR A 56 5.51 -8.93 -5.35
N ASP A 57 6.59 -9.30 -6.01
CA ASP A 57 6.79 -10.58 -6.69
C ASP A 57 7.68 -11.55 -5.88
N ARG A 58 7.97 -11.21 -4.62
CA ARG A 58 8.82 -12.00 -3.72
C ARG A 58 8.53 -11.67 -2.26
N SER A 59 8.96 -12.54 -1.34
CA SER A 59 8.77 -12.39 0.10
C SER A 59 10.07 -12.22 0.91
N ASP A 60 11.25 -12.44 0.31
CA ASP A 60 12.55 -12.34 0.97
C ASP A 60 13.10 -10.89 0.99
N HIS A 61 12.27 -9.95 1.45
CA HIS A 61 12.55 -8.52 1.39
C HIS A 61 13.81 -8.14 2.16
N GLY A 62 14.01 -8.65 3.37
CA GLY A 62 15.21 -8.39 4.15
C GLY A 62 16.47 -8.74 3.38
N ARG A 63 16.50 -9.92 2.76
CA ARG A 63 17.67 -10.43 2.02
C ARG A 63 18.04 -9.55 0.82
N VAL A 64 17.08 -9.01 0.10
CA VAL A 64 17.36 -8.25 -1.13
C VAL A 64 17.42 -6.74 -0.90
N MET A 65 16.66 -6.22 0.05
CA MET A 65 16.56 -4.78 0.26
C MET A 65 17.64 -4.26 1.22
N VAL A 66 17.92 -4.97 2.32
CA VAL A 66 18.85 -4.50 3.34
C VAL A 66 20.25 -4.20 2.78
N PRO A 67 20.90 -5.05 1.96
CA PRO A 67 22.21 -4.72 1.40
C PRO A 67 22.23 -3.43 0.57
N ILE A 68 21.15 -3.17 -0.18
CA ILE A 68 20.98 -1.95 -0.99
C ILE A 68 20.78 -0.72 -0.09
N LEU A 69 19.97 -0.84 0.94
CA LEU A 69 19.73 0.24 1.91
C LEU A 69 21.00 0.54 2.72
N GLN A 70 21.78 -0.48 3.06
CA GLN A 70 23.08 -0.32 3.70
C GLN A 70 24.06 0.46 2.82
N ALA A 71 24.13 0.12 1.54
CA ALA A 71 24.95 0.86 0.58
C ALA A 71 24.44 2.30 0.40
N ALA A 72 23.13 2.51 0.36
CA ALA A 72 22.53 3.85 0.28
C ALA A 72 22.91 4.71 1.50
N LEU A 73 22.84 4.13 2.70
CA LEU A 73 23.25 4.80 3.95
C LEU A 73 24.74 5.17 3.91
N ALA A 74 25.62 4.25 3.49
CA ALA A 74 27.05 4.50 3.35
C ALA A 74 27.36 5.59 2.31
N ASN A 75 26.52 5.72 1.27
CA ASN A 75 26.63 6.73 0.22
C ASN A 75 25.91 8.07 0.56
N GLY A 76 25.50 8.25 1.82
CA GLY A 76 25.02 9.54 2.33
C GLY A 76 23.51 9.77 2.27
N VAL A 77 22.69 8.77 1.94
CA VAL A 77 21.25 8.85 2.16
C VAL A 77 20.97 8.97 3.65
N LYS A 78 20.29 10.04 4.06
CA LYS A 78 20.05 10.34 5.49
C LYS A 78 18.68 9.86 5.95
N ARG A 79 17.66 9.94 5.08
CA ARG A 79 16.26 9.69 5.45
C ARG A 79 15.66 8.54 4.65
N PHE A 80 15.06 7.61 5.37
CA PHE A 80 14.40 6.43 4.82
C PHE A 80 12.92 6.43 5.20
N VAL A 81 12.02 6.46 4.21
CA VAL A 81 10.58 6.36 4.41
C VAL A 81 10.08 5.06 3.79
N LEU A 82 9.74 4.08 4.62
CA LEU A 82 9.31 2.75 4.17
C LEU A 82 7.78 2.67 4.11
N LEU A 83 7.26 2.15 3.01
CA LEU A 83 5.89 1.63 2.93
C LEU A 83 5.87 0.18 3.42
N SER A 84 5.25 -0.07 4.56
CA SER A 84 5.02 -1.39 5.15
C SER A 84 3.52 -1.72 5.19
N SER A 85 3.07 -2.44 6.18
CA SER A 85 1.67 -2.81 6.43
C SER A 85 1.35 -2.72 7.93
N SER A 86 0.11 -2.37 8.27
CA SER A 86 -0.40 -2.37 9.65
C SER A 86 -0.34 -3.75 10.30
N MET A 87 -0.33 -4.81 9.51
CA MET A 87 -0.28 -6.20 9.96
C MET A 87 1.13 -6.72 10.24
N LEU A 88 2.19 -5.95 9.94
CA LEU A 88 3.58 -6.37 10.14
C LEU A 88 4.22 -5.56 11.25
N GLU A 89 4.75 -6.23 12.27
CA GLU A 89 5.55 -5.63 13.32
C GLU A 89 7.04 -5.57 12.93
N PRO A 90 7.86 -4.75 13.61
CA PRO A 90 9.31 -4.76 13.40
C PRO A 90 9.89 -6.15 13.67
N GLY A 91 10.63 -6.70 12.70
CA GLY A 91 11.23 -8.04 12.76
C GLY A 91 10.37 -9.16 12.18
N ASP A 92 9.09 -8.91 11.90
CA ASP A 92 8.27 -9.88 11.16
C ASP A 92 8.86 -10.13 9.77
N PRO A 93 8.60 -11.29 9.16
CA PRO A 93 9.02 -11.58 7.79
C PRO A 93 8.63 -10.47 6.80
N MET A 94 9.31 -10.42 5.66
CA MET A 94 9.06 -9.44 4.61
C MET A 94 9.49 -8.02 5.04
N MET A 95 8.57 -7.04 5.00
CA MET A 95 8.88 -5.64 5.30
C MET A 95 9.10 -5.37 6.79
N GLY A 96 8.71 -6.28 7.69
CA GLY A 96 9.04 -6.20 9.11
C GLY A 96 10.54 -6.29 9.38
N GLU A 97 11.27 -7.15 8.64
CA GLU A 97 12.74 -7.23 8.69
C GLU A 97 13.39 -5.92 8.24
N VAL A 98 12.88 -5.34 7.14
CA VAL A 98 13.37 -4.06 6.62
C VAL A 98 13.06 -2.91 7.59
N HIS A 99 11.88 -2.94 8.21
CA HIS A 99 11.50 -1.98 9.26
C HIS A 99 12.50 -2.04 10.44
N ALA A 100 12.74 -3.23 10.98
CA ALA A 100 13.66 -3.41 12.10
C ALA A 100 15.07 -2.90 11.74
N TRP A 101 15.56 -3.22 10.54
CA TRP A 101 16.86 -2.77 10.08
C TRP A 101 16.93 -1.24 9.96
N ILE A 102 15.95 -0.59 9.33
CA ILE A 102 15.90 0.87 9.18
C ILE A 102 15.87 1.54 10.56
N ALA A 103 15.04 1.07 11.48
CA ALA A 103 14.94 1.61 12.83
C ALA A 103 16.24 1.52 13.64
N ALA A 104 17.04 0.47 13.39
CA ALA A 104 18.32 0.25 14.08
C ALA A 104 19.49 1.04 13.49
N HIS A 105 19.45 1.39 12.19
CA HIS A 105 20.63 1.89 11.48
C HIS A 105 20.49 3.29 10.88
N ALA A 106 19.26 3.74 10.55
CA ALA A 106 19.05 5.03 9.93
C ALA A 106 18.92 6.14 10.99
N ALA A 107 19.61 7.27 10.78
CA ALA A 107 19.49 8.43 11.65
C ALA A 107 18.11 9.11 11.54
N GLU A 108 17.53 9.11 10.34
CA GLU A 108 16.23 9.68 10.07
C GLU A 108 15.34 8.65 9.35
N TRP A 109 14.19 8.35 9.94
CA TRP A 109 13.32 7.36 9.34
C TRP A 109 11.84 7.57 9.66
N ALA A 110 11.00 6.98 8.82
CA ALA A 110 9.58 6.77 9.10
C ALA A 110 9.13 5.46 8.43
N VAL A 111 8.30 4.70 9.12
CA VAL A 111 7.66 3.52 8.53
C VAL A 111 6.16 3.76 8.49
N LEU A 112 5.62 3.79 7.28
CA LEU A 112 4.20 3.96 7.05
C LEU A 112 3.56 2.57 6.98
N ARG A 113 2.66 2.30 7.91
CA ARG A 113 1.97 1.02 8.09
C ARG A 113 0.48 1.21 7.76
N PRO A 114 0.13 1.32 6.47
CA PRO A 114 -1.27 1.46 6.09
C PRO A 114 -2.06 0.19 6.39
N SER A 115 -3.33 0.36 6.74
CA SER A 115 -4.34 -0.67 6.74
C SER A 115 -4.78 -1.00 5.29
N TRP A 116 -5.96 -1.50 5.05
CA TRP A 116 -6.39 -2.03 3.77
C TRP A 116 -6.66 -0.92 2.73
N PHE A 117 -6.05 -1.03 1.55
CA PHE A 117 -6.15 0.00 0.51
C PHE A 117 -7.55 0.02 -0.15
N MET A 118 -8.18 1.19 -0.24
CA MET A 118 -9.42 1.38 -1.01
C MET A 118 -9.24 0.98 -2.48
N GLN A 119 -8.03 1.13 -3.03
CA GLN A 119 -7.69 0.76 -4.40
C GLN A 119 -7.85 -0.74 -4.69
N ASN A 120 -7.89 -1.60 -3.66
CA ASN A 120 -8.16 -3.01 -3.86
C ASN A 120 -9.54 -3.26 -4.48
N LEU A 121 -10.50 -2.38 -4.25
CA LEU A 121 -11.80 -2.41 -4.93
C LEU A 121 -11.69 -2.20 -6.44
N MET A 122 -10.69 -1.43 -6.89
CA MET A 122 -10.45 -1.11 -8.30
C MET A 122 -9.53 -2.11 -9.00
N THR A 123 -8.85 -2.96 -8.24
CA THR A 123 -7.89 -3.95 -8.75
C THR A 123 -8.36 -5.37 -8.46
N GLN A 124 -8.20 -5.85 -7.25
CA GLN A 124 -8.49 -7.22 -6.84
C GLN A 124 -9.98 -7.58 -6.97
N HIS A 125 -10.87 -6.69 -6.55
CA HIS A 125 -12.32 -6.94 -6.53
C HIS A 125 -13.05 -6.40 -7.75
N ARG A 126 -12.41 -5.59 -8.60
CA ARG A 126 -13.09 -4.92 -9.72
C ARG A 126 -13.82 -5.91 -10.62
N ARG A 127 -13.18 -7.02 -10.99
CA ARG A 127 -13.76 -8.02 -11.90
C ARG A 127 -15.05 -8.60 -11.33
N SER A 128 -15.05 -9.06 -10.08
CA SER A 128 -16.24 -9.65 -9.46
C SER A 128 -17.35 -8.62 -9.19
N ILE A 129 -16.98 -7.38 -8.84
CA ILE A 129 -17.94 -6.29 -8.70
C ILE A 129 -18.61 -6.00 -10.05
N MET A 130 -17.86 -5.96 -11.15
CA MET A 130 -18.38 -5.65 -12.47
C MET A 130 -19.21 -6.78 -13.08
N GLN A 131 -18.77 -8.02 -12.93
CA GLN A 131 -19.38 -9.19 -13.57
C GLN A 131 -20.48 -9.82 -12.73
N ASP A 132 -20.21 -10.01 -11.44
CA ASP A 132 -21.03 -10.81 -10.52
C ASP A 132 -21.84 -9.94 -9.54
N ARG A 133 -21.50 -8.65 -9.42
CA ARG A 133 -22.04 -7.75 -8.38
C ARG A 133 -21.72 -8.24 -6.98
N VAL A 134 -20.54 -8.84 -6.82
CA VAL A 134 -20.11 -9.47 -5.55
C VAL A 134 -18.69 -9.07 -5.20
N ILE A 135 -18.47 -8.85 -3.91
CA ILE A 135 -17.14 -8.84 -3.30
C ILE A 135 -16.97 -10.17 -2.57
N PHE A 136 -15.91 -10.89 -2.84
CA PHE A 136 -15.57 -12.14 -2.18
C PHE A 136 -14.36 -11.95 -1.28
N THR A 137 -14.46 -12.25 0.01
CA THR A 137 -13.36 -12.23 0.97
C THR A 137 -13.52 -13.29 2.04
N ALA A 138 -12.47 -13.60 2.79
CA ALA A 138 -12.56 -14.44 3.99
C ALA A 138 -12.60 -13.59 5.29
N THR A 139 -12.96 -12.30 5.18
CA THR A 139 -12.97 -11.38 6.34
C THR A 139 -14.19 -11.52 7.24
N GLY A 140 -15.21 -12.30 6.84
CA GLY A 140 -16.45 -12.44 7.61
C GLY A 140 -17.06 -11.06 7.92
N GLN A 141 -17.33 -10.79 9.19
CA GLN A 141 -17.83 -9.52 9.70
C GLN A 141 -16.69 -8.59 10.22
N GLY A 142 -15.43 -8.98 10.02
CA GLY A 142 -14.27 -8.19 10.42
C GLY A 142 -14.25 -6.83 9.73
N ARG A 143 -13.71 -5.85 10.44
CA ARG A 143 -13.67 -4.44 10.00
C ARG A 143 -12.24 -4.01 9.69
N CYS A 144 -12.08 -3.11 8.72
CA CYS A 144 -10.79 -2.52 8.35
C CYS A 144 -10.89 -1.00 8.32
N GLY A 145 -9.85 -0.32 8.74
CA GLY A 145 -9.67 1.11 8.52
C GLY A 145 -9.23 1.39 7.08
N PHE A 146 -10.11 1.20 6.09
CA PHE A 146 -9.77 1.39 4.68
C PHE A 146 -9.14 2.75 4.41
N ILE A 147 -8.01 2.77 3.66
CA ILE A 147 -7.26 3.99 3.41
C ILE A 147 -7.04 4.23 1.91
N ASP A 148 -7.14 5.49 1.48
CA ASP A 148 -6.81 5.91 0.11
C ASP A 148 -5.29 5.98 -0.10
N ALA A 149 -4.80 5.51 -1.25
CA ALA A 149 -3.39 5.59 -1.61
C ALA A 149 -2.90 7.05 -1.76
N GLY A 150 -3.79 8.01 -1.97
CA GLY A 150 -3.49 9.43 -1.94
C GLY A 150 -3.10 9.92 -0.56
N ASP A 151 -3.79 9.44 0.49
CA ASP A 151 -3.49 9.79 1.87
C ASP A 151 -2.16 9.16 2.34
N ILE A 152 -1.90 7.92 1.93
CA ILE A 152 -0.60 7.28 2.15
C ILE A 152 0.51 8.10 1.49
N SER A 153 0.29 8.52 0.24
CA SER A 153 1.28 9.29 -0.52
C SER A 153 1.50 10.68 0.06
N ALA A 154 0.45 11.36 0.51
CA ALA A 154 0.57 12.64 1.19
C ALA A 154 1.35 12.50 2.51
N THR A 155 1.13 11.42 3.26
CA THR A 155 1.90 11.13 4.48
C THR A 155 3.37 10.83 4.16
N ALA A 156 3.65 10.09 3.07
CA ALA A 156 5.01 9.84 2.61
C ALA A 156 5.74 11.12 2.24
N VAL A 157 5.08 12.04 1.50
CA VAL A 157 5.66 13.35 1.16
C VAL A 157 5.92 14.15 2.42
N ALA A 158 4.99 14.20 3.36
CA ALA A 158 5.19 14.89 4.63
C ALA A 158 6.39 14.32 5.42
N ALA A 159 6.59 12.99 5.42
CA ALA A 159 7.74 12.35 6.06
C ALA A 159 9.05 12.70 5.35
N LEU A 160 9.07 12.66 3.99
CA LEU A 160 10.25 12.98 3.19
C LEU A 160 10.72 14.42 3.35
N THR A 161 9.76 15.35 3.50
CA THR A 161 10.03 16.81 3.49
C THR A 161 9.99 17.47 4.87
N SER A 162 9.73 16.70 5.92
CA SER A 162 9.71 17.21 7.29
C SER A 162 11.07 17.80 7.71
N ASN A 163 11.06 18.92 8.40
CA ASN A 163 12.27 19.53 8.97
C ASN A 163 12.84 18.73 10.15
N THR A 164 12.04 17.82 10.72
CA THR A 164 12.44 16.93 11.82
C THR A 164 12.22 15.49 11.46
N ALA A 165 13.16 14.62 11.82
CA ALA A 165 13.00 13.18 11.67
C ALA A 165 11.87 12.68 12.57
N TRP A 166 11.03 11.78 12.04
CA TRP A 166 9.94 11.24 12.85
C TRP A 166 10.42 10.09 13.75
N ASN A 167 11.36 9.29 13.25
CA ASN A 167 12.00 8.17 13.93
C ASN A 167 11.01 7.24 14.63
N ARG A 168 9.93 6.91 13.92
CA ARG A 168 8.89 6.00 14.38
C ARG A 168 8.05 5.48 13.23
N ASP A 169 7.28 4.45 13.50
CA ASP A 169 6.24 3.96 12.61
C ASP A 169 4.88 4.65 12.85
N HIS A 170 4.02 4.57 11.85
CA HIS A 170 2.69 5.16 11.85
C HIS A 170 1.70 4.21 11.21
N ILE A 171 0.73 3.72 11.98
CA ILE A 171 -0.42 3.02 11.42
C ILE A 171 -1.33 4.06 10.77
N LEU A 172 -1.59 3.88 9.48
CA LEU A 172 -2.40 4.78 8.68
C LEU A 172 -3.73 4.13 8.34
N THR A 173 -4.82 4.80 8.67
CA THR A 173 -6.19 4.37 8.34
C THR A 173 -6.96 5.51 7.69
N GLY A 174 -8.05 5.17 7.00
CA GLY A 174 -9.09 6.14 6.69
C GLY A 174 -9.83 6.60 7.95
N PRO A 175 -10.92 7.37 7.78
CA PRO A 175 -11.64 7.99 8.89
C PRO A 175 -12.54 7.01 9.66
N GLU A 176 -12.79 5.82 9.11
CA GLU A 176 -13.74 4.84 9.65
C GLU A 176 -13.25 3.40 9.43
N ALA A 177 -13.58 2.51 10.36
CA ALA A 177 -13.39 1.08 10.19
C ALA A 177 -14.70 0.48 9.67
N LEU A 178 -14.64 -0.26 8.56
CA LEU A 178 -15.80 -0.79 7.85
C LEU A 178 -15.63 -2.29 7.58
N SER A 179 -16.74 -3.03 7.63
CA SER A 179 -16.83 -4.39 7.11
C SER A 179 -17.01 -4.38 5.59
N TYR A 180 -16.77 -5.51 4.94
CA TYR A 180 -17.05 -5.61 3.51
C TYR A 180 -18.55 -5.61 3.17
N ASP A 181 -19.45 -5.90 4.12
CA ASP A 181 -20.87 -5.69 3.95
C ASP A 181 -21.20 -4.18 3.85
N GLU A 182 -20.60 -3.35 4.70
CA GLU A 182 -20.73 -1.90 4.64
C GLU A 182 -20.09 -1.31 3.37
N VAL A 183 -18.95 -1.87 2.91
CA VAL A 183 -18.35 -1.51 1.62
C VAL A 183 -19.29 -1.84 0.46
N ALA A 184 -19.91 -3.01 0.47
CA ALA A 184 -20.90 -3.42 -0.55
C ALA A 184 -22.14 -2.52 -0.55
N ALA A 185 -22.60 -2.12 0.63
CA ALA A 185 -23.71 -1.17 0.79
C ALA A 185 -23.33 0.22 0.24
N ALA A 186 -22.11 0.71 0.49
CA ALA A 186 -21.63 1.97 -0.06
C ALA A 186 -21.55 1.94 -1.60
N LEU A 187 -21.03 0.84 -2.17
CA LEU A 187 -21.04 0.64 -3.63
C LEU A 187 -22.47 0.61 -4.20
N THR A 188 -23.39 -0.10 -3.54
CA THR A 188 -24.80 -0.15 -3.94
C THR A 188 -25.43 1.23 -3.99
N ALA A 189 -25.19 2.03 -2.94
CA ALA A 189 -25.72 3.39 -2.85
C ALA A 189 -25.15 4.32 -3.94
N SER A 190 -23.84 4.23 -4.20
CA SER A 190 -23.19 5.05 -5.23
C SER A 190 -23.56 4.64 -6.66
N LEU A 191 -23.57 3.33 -6.94
CA LEU A 191 -23.78 2.82 -8.30
C LEU A 191 -25.25 2.73 -8.71
N GLY A 192 -26.16 2.68 -7.74
CA GLY A 192 -27.60 2.47 -7.98
C GLY A 192 -27.94 1.04 -8.41
N ILE A 193 -27.03 0.09 -8.20
CA ILE A 193 -27.19 -1.34 -8.53
C ILE A 193 -26.77 -2.17 -7.30
N PRO A 194 -27.50 -3.26 -6.97
CA PRO A 194 -27.16 -4.09 -5.82
C PRO A 194 -25.76 -4.71 -5.96
N VAL A 195 -24.91 -4.46 -4.99
CA VAL A 195 -23.66 -5.16 -4.78
C VAL A 195 -23.71 -5.84 -3.41
N ARG A 196 -23.22 -7.05 -3.29
CA ARG A 196 -23.22 -7.79 -2.03
C ARG A 196 -21.81 -8.30 -1.70
N HIS A 197 -21.55 -8.51 -0.43
CA HIS A 197 -20.40 -9.26 0.04
C HIS A 197 -20.79 -10.73 0.23
N VAL A 198 -19.88 -11.63 -0.09
CA VAL A 198 -19.98 -13.06 0.17
C VAL A 198 -18.75 -13.49 0.94
N ALA A 199 -18.94 -13.82 2.21
CA ALA A 199 -17.91 -14.36 3.04
C ALA A 199 -17.56 -15.79 2.61
N LEU A 200 -16.30 -16.04 2.36
CA LEU A 200 -15.72 -17.33 2.02
C LEU A 200 -14.98 -17.90 3.23
N THR A 201 -14.68 -19.19 3.18
CA THR A 201 -13.63 -19.77 4.03
C THR A 201 -12.26 -19.30 3.55
N GLU A 202 -11.24 -19.41 4.40
CA GLU A 202 -9.84 -19.08 4.01
C GLU A 202 -9.40 -19.92 2.80
N GLU A 203 -9.70 -21.22 2.81
CA GLU A 203 -9.33 -22.13 1.71
C GLU A 203 -10.05 -21.77 0.39
N ASP A 204 -11.35 -21.46 0.44
CA ASP A 204 -12.11 -21.05 -0.75
C ASP A 204 -11.61 -19.70 -1.29
N CYS A 205 -11.22 -18.78 -0.41
CA CYS A 205 -10.62 -17.51 -0.79
C CYS A 205 -9.28 -17.73 -1.50
N ALA A 206 -8.40 -18.55 -0.92
CA ALA A 206 -7.12 -18.91 -1.54
C ALA A 206 -7.32 -19.62 -2.90
N ALA A 207 -8.26 -20.57 -2.97
CA ALA A 207 -8.59 -21.28 -4.21
C ALA A 207 -9.07 -20.31 -5.30
N ARG A 208 -9.87 -19.31 -4.93
CA ARG A 208 -10.34 -18.28 -5.86
C ARG A 208 -9.19 -17.42 -6.41
N TRP A 209 -8.23 -17.02 -5.57
CA TRP A 209 -7.05 -16.29 -6.02
C TRP A 209 -6.18 -17.12 -6.97
N ARG A 210 -5.96 -18.40 -6.66
CA ARG A 210 -5.25 -19.35 -7.55
C ARG A 210 -5.92 -19.48 -8.93
N ALA A 211 -7.24 -19.59 -8.94
CA ALA A 211 -8.02 -19.66 -10.19
C ALA A 211 -7.90 -18.39 -11.05
N GLN A 212 -7.50 -17.26 -10.46
CA GLN A 212 -7.20 -16.00 -11.16
C GLN A 212 -5.73 -15.88 -11.59
N GLY A 213 -4.93 -16.95 -11.42
CA GLY A 213 -3.52 -16.99 -11.81
C GLY A 213 -2.53 -16.52 -10.76
N MET A 214 -2.99 -16.34 -9.50
CA MET A 214 -2.09 -15.97 -8.40
C MET A 214 -1.27 -17.19 -7.95
N ASP A 215 -0.01 -16.95 -7.59
CA ASP A 215 0.86 -17.97 -6.96
C ASP A 215 0.22 -18.51 -5.68
N ASP A 216 0.37 -19.83 -5.43
CA ASP A 216 -0.29 -20.51 -4.30
C ASP A 216 0.14 -19.94 -2.94
N ALA A 217 1.42 -19.68 -2.73
CA ALA A 217 1.93 -19.17 -1.47
C ALA A 217 1.39 -17.75 -1.21
N TYR A 218 1.33 -16.92 -2.24
CA TYR A 218 0.79 -15.57 -2.15
C TYR A 218 -0.73 -15.56 -1.95
N ALA A 219 -1.47 -16.44 -2.63
CA ALA A 219 -2.91 -16.62 -2.47
C ALA A 219 -3.27 -17.02 -1.03
N ARG A 220 -2.54 -17.98 -0.44
CA ARG A 220 -2.69 -18.37 0.97
C ARG A 220 -2.37 -17.22 1.92
N THR A 221 -1.32 -16.47 1.66
CA THR A 221 -0.95 -15.30 2.48
C THR A 221 -2.08 -14.27 2.51
N LEU A 222 -2.66 -13.93 1.38
CA LEU A 222 -3.79 -12.98 1.31
C LEU A 222 -5.03 -13.52 2.02
N ALA A 223 -5.36 -14.79 1.84
CA ALA A 223 -6.50 -15.40 2.52
C ALA A 223 -6.32 -15.45 4.05
N ALA A 224 -5.10 -15.76 4.53
CA ALA A 224 -4.78 -15.71 5.95
C ALA A 224 -4.84 -14.28 6.52
N MET A 225 -4.49 -13.26 5.73
CA MET A 225 -4.69 -11.85 6.13
C MET A 225 -6.18 -11.53 6.31
N ASP A 226 -7.04 -12.01 5.41
CA ASP A 226 -8.49 -11.86 5.54
C ASP A 226 -9.01 -12.53 6.83
N SER A 227 -8.52 -13.73 7.17
CA SER A 227 -8.88 -14.41 8.42
C SER A 227 -8.43 -13.63 9.66
N ARG A 228 -7.30 -12.96 9.63
CA ARG A 228 -6.86 -12.06 10.71
C ARG A 228 -7.78 -10.84 10.83
N ILE A 229 -8.29 -10.31 9.70
CA ILE A 229 -9.30 -9.26 9.71
C ILE A 229 -10.59 -9.77 10.33
N ALA A 230 -11.04 -11.00 9.98
CA ALA A 230 -12.19 -11.63 10.60
C ALA A 230 -12.06 -11.73 12.12
N ALA A 231 -10.84 -11.95 12.62
CA ALA A 231 -10.50 -11.97 14.03
C ALA A 231 -10.33 -10.57 14.68
N GLY A 232 -10.58 -9.48 13.95
CA GLY A 232 -10.54 -8.12 14.48
C GLY A 232 -9.16 -7.42 14.42
N ALA A 233 -8.16 -8.00 13.76
CA ALA A 233 -6.80 -7.44 13.74
C ALA A 233 -6.71 -6.03 13.15
N GLU A 234 -7.67 -5.62 12.31
CA GLU A 234 -7.70 -4.32 11.63
C GLU A 234 -8.88 -3.43 12.05
N ASP A 235 -9.65 -3.83 13.07
CA ASP A 235 -10.77 -3.03 13.60
C ASP A 235 -10.25 -1.85 14.43
N ARG A 236 -9.70 -0.86 13.74
CA ARG A 236 -9.15 0.34 14.36
C ARG A 236 -9.17 1.54 13.41
N VAL A 237 -9.23 2.73 13.99
CA VAL A 237 -9.05 4.02 13.33
C VAL A 237 -7.94 4.79 14.03
N THR A 238 -7.06 5.41 13.24
CA THR A 238 -6.01 6.30 13.76
C THR A 238 -6.15 7.70 13.18
N TYR A 239 -5.69 8.69 13.92
CA TYR A 239 -5.67 10.09 13.47
C TYR A 239 -4.34 10.47 12.79
N CYS A 240 -3.51 9.48 12.41
CA CYS A 240 -2.17 9.73 11.88
C CYS A 240 -2.19 10.55 10.59
N VAL A 241 -3.06 10.21 9.64
CA VAL A 241 -3.17 10.95 8.37
C VAL A 241 -3.49 12.42 8.65
N ALA A 242 -4.56 12.71 9.39
CA ALA A 242 -4.97 14.06 9.67
C ALA A 242 -3.88 14.86 10.41
N ARG A 243 -3.24 14.27 11.41
CA ARG A 243 -2.19 14.90 12.19
C ARG A 243 -0.94 15.21 11.38
N LEU A 244 -0.52 14.28 10.51
CA LEU A 244 0.75 14.38 9.78
C LEU A 244 0.62 15.20 8.50
N THR A 245 -0.54 15.17 7.85
CA THR A 245 -0.78 15.87 6.57
C THR A 245 -1.57 17.17 6.74
N ARG A 246 -2.15 17.40 7.90
CA ARG A 246 -3.10 18.49 8.20
C ARG A 246 -4.34 18.49 7.28
N ARG A 247 -4.69 17.32 6.79
CA ARG A 247 -5.87 17.09 5.94
C ARG A 247 -6.66 15.91 6.49
N ALA A 248 -7.99 15.97 6.41
CA ALA A 248 -8.82 14.82 6.72
C ALA A 248 -8.51 13.68 5.73
N PRO A 249 -8.43 12.41 6.18
CA PRO A 249 -8.32 11.28 5.28
C PRO A 249 -9.60 11.15 4.44
N VAL A 250 -9.45 10.60 3.23
CA VAL A 250 -10.57 10.37 2.31
C VAL A 250 -11.51 9.31 2.90
N ALA A 251 -12.81 9.59 2.93
CA ALA A 251 -13.81 8.61 3.32
C ALA A 251 -14.04 7.60 2.17
N LEU A 252 -14.41 6.35 2.51
CA LEU A 252 -14.66 5.32 1.50
C LEU A 252 -15.75 5.74 0.51
N ARG A 253 -16.80 6.40 0.97
CA ARG A 253 -17.87 6.90 0.11
C ARG A 253 -17.35 7.90 -0.91
N ASP A 254 -16.55 8.87 -0.49
CA ASP A 254 -15.98 9.89 -1.39
C ASP A 254 -15.04 9.26 -2.41
N PHE A 255 -14.27 8.24 -2.00
CA PHE A 255 -13.44 7.45 -2.90
C PHE A 255 -14.27 6.72 -3.96
N ILE A 256 -15.36 6.06 -3.57
CA ILE A 256 -16.26 5.35 -4.49
C ILE A 256 -16.89 6.34 -5.46
N ASP A 257 -17.46 7.44 -4.97
CA ASP A 257 -18.15 8.44 -5.78
C ASP A 257 -17.17 9.10 -6.77
N GLY A 258 -15.97 9.43 -6.34
CA GLY A 258 -14.93 10.02 -7.19
C GLY A 258 -14.37 9.08 -8.28
N ASN A 259 -14.60 7.77 -8.14
CA ASN A 259 -14.13 6.75 -9.08
C ASN A 259 -15.27 5.97 -9.74
N ARG A 260 -16.50 6.47 -9.67
CA ARG A 260 -17.73 5.76 -10.08
C ARG A 260 -17.66 5.18 -11.49
N THR A 261 -17.05 5.87 -12.43
CA THR A 261 -16.91 5.43 -13.84
C THR A 261 -16.19 4.10 -13.98
N LEU A 262 -15.28 3.76 -13.05
CA LEU A 262 -14.54 2.50 -13.07
C LEU A 262 -15.42 1.25 -12.88
N TRP A 263 -16.62 1.43 -12.33
CA TRP A 263 -17.59 0.35 -12.10
C TRP A 263 -18.86 0.46 -12.97
N THR A 264 -18.97 1.53 -13.78
CA THR A 264 -20.12 1.75 -14.70
C THR A 264 -19.76 1.54 -16.15
N ASP A 265 -18.50 1.71 -16.55
CA ASP A 265 -18.08 1.49 -17.93
C ASP A 265 -18.11 -0.01 -18.26
N LYS A 266 -18.59 -0.34 -19.49
CA LYS A 266 -18.64 -1.71 -19.98
C LYS A 266 -17.26 -2.39 -19.87
N PRO A 267 -17.20 -3.69 -19.54
CA PRO A 267 -15.94 -4.40 -19.49
C PRO A 267 -15.22 -4.23 -20.84
N MET A 268 -13.94 -3.85 -20.78
CA MET A 268 -13.08 -3.91 -21.95
C MET A 268 -13.13 -5.35 -22.46
N LYS A 269 -13.60 -5.52 -23.72
CA LYS A 269 -13.51 -6.81 -24.40
C LYS A 269 -12.05 -7.19 -24.46
N GLY A 270 -11.68 -8.24 -23.73
CA GLY A 270 -10.37 -8.88 -23.79
C GLY A 270 -10.17 -9.62 -25.09
#